data_e285973ea72356135c71c23d130ba59e
#
_entry.id   e285973ea72356135c71c23d130ba59e
#
_cell.length_a   1.000
_cell.length_b   1.000
_cell.length_c   1.000
_cell.angle_alpha   90.00
_cell.angle_beta   90.00
_cell.angle_gamma   90.00
#
_symmetry.space_group_name_H-M   'P 1'
#
loop_
_entity.id
_entity.type
_entity.pdbx_description
1 polymer ?
#
loop_
_entity_poly.entity_id
_entity_poly.type
_entity_poly.pdbx_seq_one_letter_code
_entity_poly.pdbx_strand_id
1 'polypeptide(L)'
;MTQHRQSLGKTGEDLAVAELEARGYAIVARRYRTRHGEIDVVARDGDTTVFVEVKARTTGEYGGGADAVTAWKQRRLVSMATDYLVRHRLTERPCRFDVVAIDLAADEEGPGSRRPQVTIYRNAFDA
;
A
#
# COMPACT_ATOMS: atom_id res chain seq x y z
N MET A 1 -3.82 23.00 5.35
CA MET A 1 -4.26 21.75 5.98
C MET A 1 -4.41 20.64 5.01
N THR A 2 -5.36 20.80 4.10
CA THR A 2 -5.61 19.77 3.11
C THR A 2 -4.38 19.51 2.26
N GLN A 3 -3.72 20.58 1.89
CA GLN A 3 -2.56 20.47 1.04
C GLN A 3 -1.42 19.72 1.71
N HIS A 4 -1.25 19.94 3.01
CA HIS A 4 -0.21 19.25 3.76
C HIS A 4 -0.49 17.75 3.81
N ARG A 5 -1.75 17.38 4.03
CA ARG A 5 -2.12 15.97 4.06
C ARG A 5 -1.92 15.31 2.71
N GLN A 6 -2.27 16.02 1.66
CA GLN A 6 -2.09 15.48 0.32
C GLN A 6 -0.61 15.26 0.02
N SER A 7 0.23 16.19 0.45
CA SER A 7 1.66 16.06 0.25
C SER A 7 2.22 14.86 1.00
N LEU A 8 1.78 14.65 2.24
CA LEU A 8 2.23 13.49 3.00
C LEU A 8 1.77 12.19 2.36
N GLY A 9 0.51 12.16 1.92
CA GLY A 9 0.00 10.96 1.27
C GLY A 9 0.73 10.64 0.00
N LYS A 10 0.99 11.67 -0.81
CA LYS A 10 1.70 11.48 -2.05
C LYS A 10 3.12 11.01 -1.80
N THR A 11 3.80 11.61 -0.82
CA THR A 11 5.15 11.20 -0.48
C THR A 11 5.19 9.76 -0.02
N GLY A 12 4.24 9.37 0.83
CA GLY A 12 4.17 7.99 1.28
C GLY A 12 3.95 7.03 0.15
N GLU A 13 3.05 7.37 -0.76
CA GLU A 13 2.79 6.51 -1.91
C GLU A 13 4.02 6.40 -2.80
N ASP A 14 4.72 7.51 -3.02
CA ASP A 14 5.94 7.50 -3.83
C ASP A 14 7.00 6.60 -3.20
N LEU A 15 7.15 6.68 -1.88
CA LEU A 15 8.11 5.85 -1.17
C LEU A 15 7.73 4.38 -1.25
N ALA A 16 6.42 4.09 -1.14
CA ALA A 16 5.96 2.72 -1.26
C ALA A 16 6.28 2.15 -2.63
N VAL A 17 5.99 2.92 -3.67
CA VAL A 17 6.25 2.47 -5.04
C VAL A 17 7.74 2.22 -5.25
N ALA A 18 8.59 3.14 -4.78
CA ALA A 18 10.03 2.98 -4.92
C ALA A 18 10.52 1.71 -4.23
N GLU A 19 10.00 1.44 -3.05
CA GLU A 19 10.42 0.26 -2.30
C GLU A 19 9.94 -1.02 -2.98
N LEU A 20 8.70 -1.01 -3.47
CA LEU A 20 8.17 -2.17 -4.18
C LEU A 20 9.00 -2.46 -5.42
N GLU A 21 9.33 -1.43 -6.18
CA GLU A 21 10.13 -1.61 -7.38
C GLU A 21 11.53 -2.12 -7.03
N ALA A 22 12.11 -1.62 -5.95
CA ALA A 22 13.43 -2.07 -5.52
C ALA A 22 13.41 -3.54 -5.15
N ARG A 23 12.26 -4.06 -4.75
CA ARG A 23 12.13 -5.47 -4.41
C ARG A 23 11.67 -6.33 -5.58
N GLY A 24 11.59 -5.75 -6.78
CA GLY A 24 11.29 -6.52 -7.96
C GLY A 24 9.84 -6.55 -8.37
N TYR A 25 8.97 -5.80 -7.72
CA TYR A 25 7.58 -5.73 -8.12
C TYR A 25 7.46 -4.84 -9.35
N ALA A 26 6.60 -5.21 -10.27
CA ALA A 26 6.26 -4.35 -11.39
C ALA A 26 5.02 -3.56 -11.01
N ILE A 27 5.08 -2.25 -11.09
CA ILE A 27 3.94 -1.40 -10.75
C ILE A 27 3.03 -1.32 -11.96
N VAL A 28 1.79 -1.75 -11.78
CA VAL A 28 0.80 -1.78 -12.86
C VAL A 28 -0.05 -0.53 -12.86
N ALA A 29 -0.49 -0.09 -11.69
CA ALA A 29 -1.34 1.08 -11.59
C ALA A 29 -1.21 1.70 -10.21
N ARG A 30 -1.43 3.00 -10.16
CA ARG A 30 -1.47 3.74 -8.90
C ARG A 30 -2.84 4.39 -8.81
N ARG A 31 -3.43 4.39 -7.60
CA ARG A 31 -4.72 5.01 -7.34
C ARG A 31 -5.76 4.51 -8.33
N TYR A 32 -5.87 3.20 -8.41
CA TYR A 32 -6.81 2.58 -9.32
C TYR A 32 -8.22 2.79 -8.79
N ARG A 33 -9.04 3.47 -9.55
CA ARG A 33 -10.37 3.84 -9.09
C ARG A 33 -11.41 2.79 -9.44
N THR A 34 -12.20 2.43 -8.43
CA THR A 34 -13.33 1.54 -8.63
C THR A 34 -14.55 2.23 -8.01
N ARG A 35 -15.72 1.65 -8.20
CA ARG A 35 -16.92 2.20 -7.58
C ARG A 35 -16.92 2.02 -6.06
N HIS A 36 -16.02 1.19 -5.54
CA HIS A 36 -15.90 0.96 -4.09
C HIS A 36 -14.80 1.80 -3.46
N GLY A 37 -14.07 2.57 -4.25
CA GLY A 37 -12.98 3.38 -3.77
C GLY A 37 -11.74 3.19 -4.62
N GLU A 38 -10.60 3.60 -4.10
CA GLU A 38 -9.34 3.52 -4.82
C GLU A 38 -8.43 2.48 -4.19
N ILE A 39 -7.75 1.72 -5.03
CA ILE A 39 -6.66 0.85 -4.59
C ILE A 39 -5.39 1.68 -4.73
N ASP A 40 -4.61 1.78 -3.65
CA ASP A 40 -3.43 2.65 -3.67
C ASP A 40 -2.44 2.24 -4.75
N VAL A 41 -2.11 0.96 -4.82
CA VAL A 41 -1.16 0.46 -5.81
C VAL A 41 -1.60 -0.94 -6.23
N VAL A 42 -1.55 -1.18 -7.54
CA VAL A 42 -1.69 -2.52 -8.08
C VAL A 42 -0.35 -2.87 -8.68
N ALA A 43 0.21 -3.98 -8.26
CA ALA A 43 1.53 -4.38 -8.69
C ALA A 43 1.50 -5.84 -9.14
N ARG A 44 2.61 -6.29 -9.66
CA ARG A 44 2.76 -7.68 -10.05
C ARG A 44 4.07 -8.20 -9.52
N ASP A 45 4.00 -9.38 -8.93
CA ASP A 45 5.16 -10.10 -8.44
C ASP A 45 5.16 -11.44 -9.17
N GLY A 46 5.94 -11.52 -10.25
CA GLY A 46 5.85 -12.67 -11.13
C GLY A 46 4.47 -12.74 -11.75
N ASP A 47 3.78 -13.86 -11.55
CA ASP A 47 2.43 -14.05 -12.06
C ASP A 47 1.35 -13.60 -11.09
N THR A 48 1.72 -13.18 -9.91
CA THR A 48 0.76 -12.82 -8.88
C THR A 48 0.41 -11.35 -8.97
N THR A 49 -0.89 -11.04 -9.01
CA THR A 49 -1.36 -9.66 -8.91
C THR A 49 -1.37 -9.30 -7.43
N VAL A 50 -0.76 -8.16 -7.09
CA VAL A 50 -0.63 -7.73 -5.71
C VAL A 50 -1.40 -6.43 -5.53
N PHE A 51 -2.35 -6.43 -4.60
CA PHE A 51 -3.10 -5.23 -4.26
C PHE A 51 -2.51 -4.67 -3.00
N VAL A 52 -2.05 -3.43 -3.06
CA VAL A 52 -1.24 -2.85 -1.99
C VAL A 52 -1.98 -1.70 -1.34
N GLU A 53 -2.08 -1.76 -0.03
CA GLU A 53 -2.56 -0.65 0.78
C GLU A 53 -1.37 0.06 1.38
N VAL A 54 -1.31 1.37 1.22
CA VAL A 54 -0.20 2.17 1.74
C VAL A 54 -0.66 2.90 2.99
N LYS A 55 0.09 2.73 4.07
CA LYS A 55 -0.19 3.38 5.34
C LYS A 55 0.99 4.25 5.70
N ALA A 56 0.81 5.56 5.60
CA ALA A 56 1.87 6.51 5.94
C ALA A 56 1.51 7.19 7.25
N ARG A 57 2.49 7.32 8.12
CA ARG A 57 2.33 7.95 9.43
C ARG A 57 3.47 8.90 9.68
N THR A 58 3.21 9.85 10.54
CA THR A 58 4.25 10.79 10.94
C THR A 58 4.75 10.54 12.35
N THR A 59 4.12 9.60 13.06
CA THR A 59 4.54 9.28 14.43
C THR A 59 4.63 7.78 14.56
N GLY A 60 5.59 7.19 14.94
CA GLY A 60 5.70 5.74 15.02
C GLY A 60 4.90 5.10 16.16
N GLU A 61 3.72 5.61 16.45
CA GLU A 61 3.01 5.15 17.65
C GLU A 61 2.16 3.91 17.45
N TYR A 62 2.06 3.39 16.26
CA TYR A 62 1.25 2.19 16.01
C TYR A 62 2.14 0.97 15.85
N GLY A 63 1.57 -0.17 16.08
CA GLY A 63 2.27 -1.42 15.86
C GLY A 63 2.50 -1.64 14.37
N GLY A 64 2.36 -2.86 13.93
CA GLY A 64 2.61 -3.17 12.53
C GLY A 64 1.59 -2.54 11.60
N GLY A 65 1.98 -2.33 10.36
CA GLY A 65 1.08 -1.76 9.37
C GLY A 65 -0.13 -2.63 9.10
N ALA A 66 0.04 -3.94 9.13
CA ALA A 66 -1.08 -4.84 8.84
C ALA A 66 -2.17 -4.70 9.90
N ASP A 67 -1.78 -4.43 11.14
CA ASP A 67 -2.76 -4.30 12.22
C ASP A 67 -3.64 -3.08 12.05
N ALA A 68 -3.22 -2.13 11.25
CA ALA A 68 -3.98 -0.92 11.03
C ALA A 68 -5.07 -1.10 9.97
N VAL A 69 -5.12 -2.24 9.31
CA VAL A 69 -6.11 -2.50 8.26
C VAL A 69 -7.27 -3.26 8.89
N THR A 70 -8.36 -2.54 9.15
CA THR A 70 -9.52 -3.11 9.81
C THR A 70 -10.22 -4.14 8.93
N ALA A 71 -11.07 -4.96 9.54
CA ALA A 71 -11.85 -5.93 8.79
C ALA A 71 -12.70 -5.25 7.73
N TRP A 72 -13.25 -4.08 8.04
CA TRP A 72 -14.05 -3.34 7.08
C TRP A 72 -13.22 -2.92 5.86
N LYS A 73 -12.00 -2.43 6.12
CA LYS A 73 -11.11 -2.04 5.03
C LYS A 73 -10.67 -3.25 4.22
N GLN A 74 -10.45 -4.38 4.88
CA GLN A 74 -10.08 -5.58 4.17
C GLN A 74 -11.19 -6.01 3.21
N ARG A 75 -12.44 -6.00 3.68
CA ARG A 75 -13.56 -6.36 2.82
C ARG A 75 -13.69 -5.41 1.64
N ARG A 76 -13.46 -4.13 1.90
CA ARG A 76 -13.51 -3.13 0.84
C ARG A 76 -12.43 -3.36 -0.19
N LEU A 77 -11.22 -3.68 0.27
CA LEU A 77 -10.12 -3.99 -0.63
C LEU A 77 -10.42 -5.22 -1.46
N VAL A 78 -11.01 -6.24 -0.85
CA VAL A 78 -11.38 -7.45 -1.58
C VAL A 78 -12.40 -7.12 -2.68
N SER A 79 -13.38 -6.27 -2.37
CA SER A 79 -14.37 -5.87 -3.38
C SER A 79 -13.72 -5.14 -4.55
N MET A 80 -12.80 -4.23 -4.24
CA MET A 80 -12.09 -3.50 -5.28
C MET A 80 -11.19 -4.40 -6.11
N ALA A 81 -10.53 -5.34 -5.43
CA ALA A 81 -9.66 -6.28 -6.11
C ALA A 81 -10.46 -7.19 -7.03
N THR A 82 -11.62 -7.64 -6.58
CA THR A 82 -12.48 -8.48 -7.41
C THR A 82 -12.88 -7.73 -8.67
N ASP A 83 -13.24 -6.46 -8.51
CA ASP A 83 -13.59 -5.62 -9.65
C ASP A 83 -12.45 -5.53 -10.65
N TYR A 84 -11.24 -5.33 -10.13
CA TYR A 84 -10.05 -5.26 -10.97
C TYR A 84 -9.82 -6.59 -11.70
N LEU A 85 -9.87 -7.69 -10.96
CA LEU A 85 -9.58 -8.99 -11.55
C LEU A 85 -10.59 -9.36 -12.63
N VAL A 86 -11.87 -9.06 -12.41
CA VAL A 86 -12.89 -9.35 -13.41
C VAL A 86 -12.66 -8.48 -14.64
N ARG A 87 -12.42 -7.19 -14.42
CA ARG A 87 -12.25 -6.27 -15.54
C ARG A 87 -11.05 -6.60 -16.40
N HIS A 88 -9.99 -7.11 -15.81
CA HIS A 88 -8.75 -7.40 -16.52
C HIS A 88 -8.59 -8.89 -16.83
N ARG A 89 -9.64 -9.69 -16.59
CA ARG A 89 -9.67 -11.11 -16.92
C ARG A 89 -8.56 -11.87 -16.23
N LEU A 90 -8.39 -11.59 -14.93
CA LEU A 90 -7.34 -12.20 -14.13
C LEU A 90 -7.89 -13.07 -13.02
N THR A 91 -9.17 -13.47 -13.11
CA THR A 91 -9.81 -14.20 -12.03
C THR A 91 -9.22 -15.59 -11.82
N GLU A 92 -8.55 -16.14 -12.83
CA GLU A 92 -7.91 -17.45 -12.72
C GLU A 92 -6.46 -17.35 -12.28
N ARG A 93 -5.95 -16.16 -12.08
CA ARG A 93 -4.57 -15.96 -11.71
C ARG A 93 -4.45 -15.71 -10.21
N PRO A 94 -3.30 -16.02 -9.63
CA PRO A 94 -3.12 -15.77 -8.20
C PRO A 94 -3.09 -14.30 -7.90
N CYS A 95 -3.56 -13.95 -6.71
CA CYS A 95 -3.47 -12.59 -6.22
C CYS A 95 -3.23 -12.63 -4.71
N ARG A 96 -2.75 -11.51 -4.19
CA ARG A 96 -2.58 -11.39 -2.76
C ARG A 96 -2.68 -9.92 -2.35
N PHE A 97 -2.78 -9.70 -1.07
CA PHE A 97 -2.92 -8.36 -0.50
C PHE A 97 -1.72 -8.04 0.37
N ASP A 98 -1.02 -6.97 0.02
CA ASP A 98 0.14 -6.52 0.79
C ASP A 98 -0.15 -5.16 1.40
N VAL A 99 0.49 -4.88 2.52
CA VAL A 99 0.40 -3.57 3.16
C VAL A 99 1.80 -3.01 3.24
N VAL A 100 1.96 -1.77 2.81
CA VAL A 100 3.22 -1.06 2.95
C VAL A 100 3.02 0.02 4.00
N ALA A 101 3.74 -0.09 5.09
CA ALA A 101 3.68 0.89 6.16
C ALA A 101 4.90 1.78 6.09
N ILE A 102 4.68 3.08 6.13
CA ILE A 102 5.73 4.07 6.04
C ILE A 102 5.69 4.95 7.25
N ASP A 103 6.79 5.00 7.97
CA ASP A 103 6.93 5.87 9.13
C ASP A 103 7.79 7.04 8.71
N LEU A 104 7.15 8.17 8.50
CA LEU A 104 7.83 9.36 8.00
C LEU A 104 8.59 10.11 9.07
N ALA A 105 8.29 9.86 10.34
CA ALA A 105 8.96 10.52 11.44
C ALA A 105 9.74 9.53 12.27
N ALA A 106 10.31 8.56 11.61
CA ALA A 106 10.93 7.45 12.31
C ALA A 106 12.08 7.88 13.18
N ASP A 107 12.76 8.94 12.81
CA ASP A 107 13.94 9.32 13.54
C ASP A 107 13.90 10.79 13.86
N GLU A 108 13.74 11.09 15.12
CA GLU A 108 13.68 12.47 15.55
C GLU A 108 14.94 12.94 16.24
N GLU A 109 15.91 12.09 16.30
CA GLU A 109 17.12 12.47 17.01
C GLU A 109 18.19 12.90 16.05
N GLY A 110 18.69 14.04 16.28
CA GLY A 110 19.79 14.50 15.53
C GLY A 110 19.42 14.98 14.14
N PRO A 111 20.06 16.03 13.71
CA PRO A 111 19.83 16.57 12.38
C PRO A 111 20.35 15.62 11.32
N GLY A 112 19.60 15.48 10.28
CA GLY A 112 20.03 14.72 9.14
C GLY A 112 19.86 13.22 9.26
N SER A 113 19.37 12.75 10.38
CA SER A 113 19.22 11.31 10.56
C SER A 113 17.81 10.85 10.26
N ARG A 114 16.95 11.74 9.85
CA ARG A 114 15.58 11.38 9.60
C ARG A 114 15.45 10.66 8.28
N ARG A 115 15.09 9.41 8.37
CA ARG A 115 14.82 8.61 7.19
C ARG A 115 13.51 7.90 7.38
N PRO A 116 12.63 7.98 6.39
CA PRO A 116 11.40 7.22 6.47
C PRO A 116 11.73 5.74 6.54
N GLN A 117 10.97 5.02 7.33
CA GLN A 117 11.10 3.58 7.39
C GLN A 117 9.96 2.96 6.65
N VAL A 118 10.28 2.04 5.74
CA VAL A 118 9.29 1.39 4.90
C VAL A 118 9.29 -0.09 5.23
N THR A 119 8.12 -0.59 5.60
CA THR A 119 7.96 -2.01 5.92
C THR A 119 6.88 -2.58 5.02
N ILE A 120 7.17 -3.71 4.38
CA ILE A 120 6.21 -4.38 3.53
C ILE A 120 5.73 -5.63 4.26
N TYR A 121 4.40 -5.74 4.44
CA TYR A 121 3.77 -6.92 5.01
C TYR A 121 3.15 -7.68 3.85
N ARG A 122 3.83 -8.72 3.40
CA ARG A 122 3.35 -9.52 2.28
C ARG A 122 2.23 -10.43 2.75
N ASN A 123 1.22 -10.56 1.90
CA ASN A 123 0.08 -11.42 2.19
C ASN A 123 -0.50 -11.08 3.55
N ALA A 124 -0.78 -9.80 3.75
CA ALA A 124 -1.14 -9.28 5.06
C ALA A 124 -2.48 -9.82 5.56
N PHE A 125 -3.36 -10.23 4.65
CA PHE A 125 -4.62 -10.85 5.02
C PHE A 125 -5.14 -11.63 3.82
N ASP A 126 -6.07 -12.53 4.09
CA ASP A 126 -6.67 -13.36 3.06
C ASP A 126 -8.01 -12.80 2.62
N ALA A 127 -8.33 -13.08 1.38
CA ALA A 127 -9.61 -12.64 0.82
C ALA A 127 -10.77 -13.45 1.37
#